data_a64184e41ae8beb10c6f142db44b233e
#
_entry.id   a64184e41ae8beb10c6f142db44b233e
#
_cell.length_a   1.000
_cell.length_b   1.000
_cell.length_c   1.000
_cell.angle_alpha   90.00
_cell.angle_beta   90.00
_cell.angle_gamma   90.00
#
_symmetry.space_group_name_H-M   'P 1'
#
loop_
_entity.id
_entity.type
_entity.pdbx_description
1 polymer ?
#
loop_
_entity_poly.entity_id
_entity_poly.type
_entity_poly.pdbx_seq_one_letter_code
_entity_poly.pdbx_strand_id
1 'polypeptide(L)'
;MDAAGNSYGCHENFSVSRKVNFEEVTESIIPFLITRQIFCGAGKWITNSKGTNFQISQRAEHMWESVSSATTRSRPIINTRDEPHADPVELRRLHIIVGDSNMSETTTILKVATAELMLRASEQGLLKDKFTIDNPIKTIREISNDLDFKNTFRLISGREITALQMQNEMYEIALSLPEIDEILEKPFYKYAIDLWRRSLDAFESGNHSTVEMEIDWMIKRKFMSSYKDKHNLKDNDAKMVLVDISYHNIRRDRGLFYILEKSGMAKTLVTNNDVNNAMENPPQTTRAALRGRFIKKAQEKKRDFTVDWVNMKINDQQQSSVACKDPFNNFDERVEKLIEAL
;
A
#
# COMPACT_ATOMS: atom_id res chain seq x y z
N MET A 1 -14.65 5.39 0.19
CA MET A 1 -15.72 5.87 -0.72
C MET A 1 -16.39 7.07 -0.10
N ASP A 2 -16.79 8.04 -0.92
CA ASP A 2 -17.63 9.15 -0.47
C ASP A 2 -19.14 8.80 -0.58
N ALA A 3 -19.99 9.77 -0.17
CA ALA A 3 -21.45 9.59 -0.23
C ALA A 3 -22.01 9.47 -1.67
N ALA A 4 -21.24 9.88 -2.68
CA ALA A 4 -21.61 9.77 -4.09
C ALA A 4 -21.19 8.42 -4.71
N GLY A 5 -20.60 7.52 -3.93
CA GLY A 5 -20.13 6.21 -4.39
C GLY A 5 -18.77 6.22 -5.10
N ASN A 6 -18.04 7.33 -5.08
CA ASN A 6 -16.67 7.37 -5.62
C ASN A 6 -15.73 6.57 -4.73
N SER A 7 -14.89 5.75 -5.35
CA SER A 7 -13.87 4.97 -4.65
C SER A 7 -12.53 5.70 -4.69
N TYR A 8 -11.91 5.84 -3.53
CA TYR A 8 -10.53 6.32 -3.37
C TYR A 8 -9.63 5.15 -3.03
N GLY A 9 -8.43 5.12 -3.56
CA GLY A 9 -7.47 4.05 -3.35
C GLY A 9 -6.10 4.60 -2.98
N CYS A 10 -5.19 3.69 -2.66
CA CYS A 10 -3.77 3.95 -2.55
C CYS A 10 -3.08 3.40 -3.80
N HIS A 11 -2.44 4.26 -4.57
CA HIS A 11 -1.60 3.83 -5.68
C HIS A 11 -0.18 3.61 -5.17
N GLU A 12 0.32 2.41 -5.35
CA GLU A 12 1.67 2.03 -4.98
C GLU A 12 2.54 2.00 -6.24
N ASN A 13 3.76 2.54 -6.15
CA ASN A 13 4.72 2.54 -7.26
C ASN A 13 6.03 1.93 -6.79
N PHE A 14 6.44 0.87 -7.45
CA PHE A 14 7.70 0.19 -7.19
C PHE A 14 8.60 0.25 -8.42
N SER A 15 9.90 0.39 -8.19
CA SER A 15 10.91 0.23 -9.23
C SER A 15 11.23 -1.25 -9.40
N VAL A 16 11.08 -1.75 -10.63
CA VAL A 16 11.38 -3.14 -11.01
C VAL A 16 12.51 -3.13 -12.03
N SER A 17 13.43 -4.07 -11.94
CA SER A 17 14.54 -4.20 -12.88
C SER A 17 14.06 -4.51 -14.29
N ARG A 18 14.64 -3.86 -15.32
CA ARG A 18 14.40 -4.23 -16.73
C ARG A 18 15.06 -5.52 -17.17
N LYS A 19 15.89 -6.11 -16.31
CA LYS A 19 16.52 -7.40 -16.57
C LYS A 19 15.56 -8.58 -16.43
N VAL A 20 14.42 -8.36 -15.73
CA VAL A 20 13.36 -9.36 -15.57
C VAL A 20 12.22 -9.15 -16.58
N ASN A 21 11.53 -10.23 -16.92
CA ASN A 21 10.36 -10.16 -17.77
C ASN A 21 9.20 -9.54 -16.99
N PHE A 22 8.72 -8.39 -17.43
CA PHE A 22 7.65 -7.64 -16.75
C PHE A 22 6.31 -8.38 -16.73
N GLU A 23 5.99 -9.13 -17.76
CA GLU A 23 4.76 -9.93 -17.85
C GLU A 23 4.79 -11.03 -16.78
N GLU A 24 5.92 -11.74 -16.66
CA GLU A 24 6.10 -12.74 -15.61
C GLU A 24 6.01 -12.15 -14.20
N VAL A 25 6.59 -10.96 -13.97
CA VAL A 25 6.46 -10.25 -12.69
C VAL A 25 5.01 -9.88 -12.41
N THR A 26 4.28 -9.31 -13.38
CA THR A 26 2.89 -8.91 -13.18
C THR A 26 1.98 -10.10 -12.93
N GLU A 27 2.13 -11.19 -13.68
CA GLU A 27 1.34 -12.40 -13.49
C GLU A 27 1.59 -13.05 -12.12
N SER A 28 2.84 -13.12 -11.70
CA SER A 28 3.21 -13.77 -10.43
C SER A 28 2.83 -12.97 -9.19
N ILE A 29 2.75 -11.62 -9.27
CA ILE A 29 2.42 -10.77 -8.11
C ILE A 29 0.91 -10.55 -7.94
N ILE A 30 0.09 -10.68 -8.98
CA ILE A 30 -1.37 -10.46 -8.91
C ILE A 30 -2.03 -11.32 -7.83
N PRO A 31 -1.74 -12.63 -7.67
CA PRO A 31 -2.34 -13.44 -6.62
C PRO A 31 -2.07 -12.88 -5.21
N PHE A 32 -0.87 -12.39 -4.97
CA PHE A 32 -0.53 -11.72 -3.72
C PHE A 32 -1.37 -10.43 -3.54
N LEU A 33 -1.44 -9.59 -4.57
CA LEU A 33 -2.18 -8.33 -4.52
C LEU A 33 -3.68 -8.53 -4.25
N ILE A 34 -4.26 -9.63 -4.74
CA ILE A 34 -5.64 -10.02 -4.51
C ILE A 34 -5.85 -10.52 -3.08
N THR A 35 -4.98 -11.42 -2.61
CA THR A 35 -5.17 -12.10 -1.32
C THR A 35 -4.70 -11.27 -0.13
N ARG A 36 -3.72 -10.36 -0.28
CA ARG A 36 -3.24 -9.50 0.81
C ARG A 36 -4.31 -8.60 1.42
N GLN A 37 -5.47 -8.42 0.75
CA GLN A 37 -6.56 -7.62 1.31
C GLN A 37 -7.03 -8.14 2.66
N ILE A 38 -6.86 -9.43 2.98
CA ILE A 38 -7.24 -10.01 4.28
C ILE A 38 -6.55 -9.30 5.46
N PHE A 39 -5.36 -8.72 5.26
CA PHE A 39 -4.65 -7.93 6.27
C PHE A 39 -4.35 -6.47 5.84
N CYS A 40 -4.55 -6.12 4.56
CA CYS A 40 -4.32 -4.76 4.04
C CYS A 40 -5.60 -4.01 3.68
N GLY A 41 -6.77 -4.63 3.77
CA GLY A 41 -8.04 -3.97 3.52
C GLY A 41 -8.33 -2.85 4.53
N ALA A 42 -9.08 -1.84 4.09
CA ALA A 42 -9.47 -0.71 4.94
C ALA A 42 -10.93 -0.75 5.40
N GLY A 43 -11.63 -1.81 5.06
CA GLY A 43 -13.01 -2.05 5.45
C GLY A 43 -14.04 -1.14 4.75
N LYS A 44 -15.20 -1.69 4.45
CA LYS A 44 -16.32 -0.95 3.88
C LYS A 44 -17.65 -1.47 4.38
N TRP A 45 -18.49 -0.56 4.86
CA TRP A 45 -19.90 -0.83 5.12
C TRP A 45 -20.70 -0.57 3.84
N ILE A 46 -21.24 -1.62 3.23
CA ILE A 46 -21.95 -1.53 1.95
C ILE A 46 -23.43 -1.82 2.15
N THR A 47 -24.27 -0.93 1.60
CA THR A 47 -25.70 -1.16 1.44
C THR A 47 -26.03 -1.16 -0.04
N ASN A 48 -26.60 -2.25 -0.54
CA ASN A 48 -27.02 -2.43 -1.93
C ASN A 48 -28.34 -3.20 -2.01
N SER A 49 -28.76 -3.54 -3.21
CA SER A 49 -30.03 -4.29 -3.45
C SER A 49 -30.03 -5.70 -2.84
N LYS A 50 -28.87 -6.27 -2.49
CA LYS A 50 -28.72 -7.58 -1.85
C LYS A 50 -28.73 -7.51 -0.33
N GLY A 51 -28.74 -6.30 0.23
CA GLY A 51 -28.70 -6.05 1.67
C GLY A 51 -27.53 -5.18 2.10
N THR A 52 -27.24 -5.23 3.40
CA THR A 52 -26.14 -4.51 4.03
C THR A 52 -25.14 -5.50 4.61
N ASN A 53 -23.87 -5.34 4.29
CA ASN A 53 -22.79 -6.15 4.80
C ASN A 53 -21.49 -5.34 4.99
N PHE A 54 -20.57 -5.90 5.75
CA PHE A 54 -19.21 -5.39 5.85
C PHE A 54 -18.30 -6.14 4.89
N GLN A 55 -17.45 -5.41 4.16
CA GLN A 55 -16.44 -5.96 3.27
C GLN A 55 -15.04 -5.59 3.76
N ILE A 56 -14.06 -6.46 3.53
CA ILE A 56 -12.66 -6.25 3.93
C ILE A 56 -12.03 -5.10 3.15
N SER A 57 -12.26 -5.05 1.83
CA SER A 57 -11.67 -4.04 0.94
C SER A 57 -12.70 -3.02 0.46
N GLN A 58 -12.28 -1.77 0.36
CA GLN A 58 -13.05 -0.70 -0.29
C GLN A 58 -12.96 -0.74 -1.81
N ARG A 59 -11.93 -1.39 -2.35
CA ARG A 59 -11.56 -1.35 -3.77
C ARG A 59 -12.01 -2.56 -4.56
N ALA A 60 -12.19 -3.71 -3.93
CA ALA A 60 -12.45 -5.00 -4.60
C ALA A 60 -13.59 -4.93 -5.63
N GLU A 61 -14.71 -4.30 -5.28
CA GLU A 61 -15.87 -4.16 -6.17
C GLU A 61 -15.63 -3.23 -7.38
N HIS A 62 -14.57 -2.41 -7.33
CA HIS A 62 -14.24 -1.42 -8.35
C HIS A 62 -13.13 -1.86 -9.31
N MET A 63 -12.62 -3.07 -9.16
CA MET A 63 -11.62 -3.65 -10.07
C MET A 63 -12.32 -4.38 -11.22
N TRP A 64 -11.89 -4.11 -12.45
CA TRP A 64 -12.51 -4.66 -13.67
C TRP A 64 -11.56 -5.48 -14.53
N GLU A 65 -10.27 -5.22 -14.43
CA GLU A 65 -9.22 -5.92 -15.18
C GLU A 65 -8.03 -6.23 -14.27
N SER A 66 -7.30 -7.28 -14.58
CA SER A 66 -6.07 -7.61 -13.83
C SER A 66 -4.94 -6.68 -14.22
N VAL A 67 -4.72 -6.48 -15.52
CA VAL A 67 -3.63 -5.65 -16.09
C VAL A 67 -4.18 -4.82 -17.24
N SER A 68 -3.89 -3.53 -17.25
CA SER A 68 -4.29 -2.63 -18.35
C SER A 68 -3.48 -1.34 -18.33
N SER A 69 -3.32 -0.72 -19.50
CA SER A 69 -2.76 0.63 -19.62
C SER A 69 -3.80 1.74 -19.34
N ALA A 70 -5.09 1.42 -19.38
CA ALA A 70 -6.18 2.34 -19.10
C ALA A 70 -6.43 2.45 -17.60
N THR A 71 -6.38 3.66 -17.03
CA THR A 71 -6.54 3.87 -15.58
C THR A 71 -8.01 4.03 -15.17
N THR A 72 -8.73 4.93 -15.84
CA THR A 72 -10.06 5.38 -15.38
C THR A 72 -11.18 4.44 -15.80
N ARG A 73 -11.10 3.87 -17.00
CA ARG A 73 -12.16 2.99 -17.53
C ARG A 73 -12.09 1.58 -16.98
N SER A 74 -10.89 0.98 -16.97
CA SER A 74 -10.72 -0.43 -16.62
C SER A 74 -10.36 -0.66 -15.16
N ARG A 75 -9.90 0.37 -14.44
CA ARG A 75 -9.45 0.26 -13.03
C ARG A 75 -8.75 -1.07 -12.76
N PRO A 76 -7.57 -1.29 -13.38
CA PRO A 76 -6.88 -2.56 -13.28
C PRO A 76 -6.24 -2.74 -11.91
N ILE A 77 -5.89 -3.98 -11.55
CA ILE A 77 -5.05 -4.26 -10.38
C ILE A 77 -3.67 -3.65 -10.59
N ILE A 78 -3.07 -3.87 -11.78
CA ILE A 78 -1.79 -3.30 -12.20
C ILE A 78 -1.99 -2.46 -13.46
N ASN A 79 -1.49 -1.23 -13.43
CA ASN A 79 -1.42 -0.36 -14.62
C ASN A 79 -0.05 -0.48 -15.28
N THR A 80 -0.03 -0.66 -16.59
CA THR A 80 1.21 -0.92 -17.37
C THR A 80 1.90 0.34 -17.89
N ARG A 81 1.48 1.55 -17.51
CA ARG A 81 2.17 2.78 -17.86
C ARG A 81 3.56 2.81 -17.27
N ASP A 82 4.53 2.87 -18.17
CA ASP A 82 5.95 2.85 -17.84
C ASP A 82 6.51 4.28 -17.73
N GLU A 83 6.41 4.86 -16.55
CA GLU A 83 6.97 6.18 -16.22
C GLU A 83 7.83 6.00 -14.95
N PRO A 84 9.09 5.51 -15.07
CA PRO A 84 9.85 5.03 -13.91
C PRO A 84 10.28 6.12 -12.94
N HIS A 85 10.30 7.39 -13.35
CA HIS A 85 10.85 8.49 -12.54
C HIS A 85 12.25 8.18 -11.99
N ALA A 86 13.04 7.41 -12.74
CA ALA A 86 14.36 6.92 -12.44
C ALA A 86 15.13 6.74 -13.77
N ASP A 87 16.23 5.98 -13.80
CA ASP A 87 16.87 5.62 -15.08
C ASP A 87 15.96 4.68 -15.88
N PRO A 88 15.42 5.11 -17.02
CA PRO A 88 14.51 4.29 -17.81
C PRO A 88 15.19 3.13 -18.55
N VAL A 89 16.53 3.07 -18.55
CA VAL A 89 17.29 1.96 -19.13
C VAL A 89 17.36 0.79 -18.15
N GLU A 90 17.50 1.09 -16.86
CA GLU A 90 17.69 0.08 -15.80
C GLU A 90 16.39 -0.30 -15.11
N LEU A 91 15.47 0.65 -14.95
CA LEU A 91 14.29 0.50 -14.10
C LEU A 91 12.99 0.73 -14.87
N ARG A 92 11.96 0.01 -14.48
CA ARG A 92 10.58 0.14 -14.90
C ARG A 92 9.68 0.43 -13.70
N ARG A 93 8.62 1.18 -13.90
CA ARG A 93 7.60 1.39 -12.88
C ARG A 93 6.60 0.23 -12.86
N LEU A 94 6.44 -0.42 -11.73
CA LEU A 94 5.25 -1.21 -11.44
C LEU A 94 4.24 -0.32 -10.72
N HIS A 95 3.10 -0.08 -11.35
CA HIS A 95 2.04 0.78 -10.81
C HIS A 95 0.85 -0.06 -10.37
N ILE A 96 0.70 -0.25 -9.06
CA ILE A 96 -0.38 -1.00 -8.42
C ILE A 96 -1.51 -0.03 -8.07
N ILE A 97 -2.75 -0.37 -8.47
CA ILE A 97 -3.93 0.50 -8.26
C ILE A 97 -4.91 -0.08 -7.22
N VAL A 98 -4.85 -1.37 -6.97
CA VAL A 98 -5.84 -2.11 -6.16
C VAL A 98 -5.83 -1.75 -4.67
N GLY A 99 -4.77 -1.12 -4.17
CA GLY A 99 -4.60 -0.85 -2.74
C GLY A 99 -5.70 0.02 -2.14
N ASP A 100 -6.19 -0.35 -0.98
CA ASP A 100 -7.09 0.47 -0.17
C ASP A 100 -6.36 1.67 0.45
N SER A 101 -7.08 2.76 0.72
CA SER A 101 -6.57 3.92 1.46
C SER A 101 -6.59 3.62 2.96
N ASN A 102 -5.48 3.15 3.49
CA ASN A 102 -5.34 2.82 4.91
C ASN A 102 -5.18 4.09 5.76
N MET A 103 -5.74 4.06 6.95
CA MET A 103 -5.55 5.08 7.99
C MET A 103 -4.49 4.63 9.00
N SER A 104 -4.43 3.33 9.30
CA SER A 104 -3.47 2.74 10.24
C SER A 104 -2.05 2.71 9.64
N GLU A 105 -1.09 3.21 10.42
CA GLU A 105 0.34 3.18 10.10
C GLU A 105 0.86 1.74 10.03
N THR A 106 0.38 0.88 10.93
CA THR A 106 0.74 -0.53 11.01
C THR A 106 0.30 -1.30 9.76
N THR A 107 -0.95 -1.08 9.31
CA THR A 107 -1.45 -1.66 8.06
C THR A 107 -0.69 -1.11 6.84
N THR A 108 -0.31 0.18 6.87
CA THR A 108 0.46 0.79 5.77
C THR A 108 1.85 0.19 5.65
N ILE A 109 2.58 0.04 6.77
CA ILE A 109 3.90 -0.61 6.79
C ILE A 109 3.77 -2.06 6.31
N LEU A 110 2.80 -2.81 6.82
CA LEU A 110 2.54 -4.19 6.41
C LEU A 110 2.31 -4.28 4.90
N LYS A 111 1.46 -3.43 4.35
CA LYS A 111 1.14 -3.39 2.92
C LYS A 111 2.38 -3.15 2.04
N VAL A 112 3.19 -2.16 2.38
CA VAL A 112 4.34 -1.76 1.56
C VAL A 112 5.48 -2.78 1.68
N ALA A 113 5.81 -3.20 2.90
CA ALA A 113 6.91 -4.13 3.14
C ALA A 113 6.63 -5.52 2.54
N THR A 114 5.42 -6.06 2.72
CA THR A 114 5.07 -7.37 2.16
C THR A 114 5.01 -7.35 0.63
N ALA A 115 4.56 -6.22 0.02
CA ALA A 115 4.59 -6.07 -1.43
C ALA A 115 6.01 -6.04 -1.98
N GLU A 116 6.93 -5.36 -1.31
CA GLU A 116 8.34 -5.33 -1.71
C GLU A 116 9.01 -6.71 -1.59
N LEU A 117 8.75 -7.45 -0.50
CA LEU A 117 9.24 -8.81 -0.34
C LEU A 117 8.72 -9.75 -1.44
N MET A 118 7.44 -9.65 -1.77
CA MET A 118 6.86 -10.47 -2.85
C MET A 118 7.37 -10.05 -4.23
N LEU A 119 7.69 -8.78 -4.45
CA LEU A 119 8.34 -8.34 -5.67
C LEU A 119 9.75 -8.92 -5.81
N ARG A 120 10.55 -8.95 -4.75
CA ARG A 120 11.85 -9.62 -4.73
C ARG A 120 11.72 -11.12 -5.05
N ALA A 121 10.74 -11.78 -4.41
CA ALA A 121 10.45 -13.18 -4.70
C ALA A 121 10.04 -13.40 -6.16
N SER A 122 9.26 -12.47 -6.74
CA SER A 122 8.86 -12.51 -8.14
C SER A 122 10.06 -12.31 -9.09
N GLU A 123 10.91 -11.30 -8.84
CA GLU A 123 12.13 -11.04 -9.63
C GLU A 123 13.12 -12.20 -9.58
N GLN A 124 13.13 -12.98 -8.50
CA GLN A 124 13.94 -14.20 -8.33
C GLN A 124 13.25 -15.47 -8.88
N GLY A 125 12.03 -15.34 -9.46
CA GLY A 125 11.28 -16.45 -10.03
C GLY A 125 10.66 -17.42 -9.00
N LEU A 126 10.66 -17.07 -7.70
CA LEU A 126 10.16 -17.95 -6.63
C LEU A 126 8.63 -18.11 -6.64
N LEU A 127 7.90 -17.19 -7.28
CA LEU A 127 6.44 -17.20 -7.41
C LEU A 127 5.96 -17.79 -8.74
N LYS A 128 6.86 -18.03 -9.70
CA LYS A 128 6.50 -18.42 -11.07
C LYS A 128 5.62 -19.69 -11.07
N ASP A 129 4.50 -19.62 -11.78
CA ASP A 129 3.54 -20.71 -12.03
C ASP A 129 2.89 -21.35 -10.77
N LYS A 130 3.12 -20.78 -9.58
CA LYS A 130 2.62 -21.38 -8.33
C LYS A 130 1.18 -21.03 -7.99
N PHE A 131 0.77 -19.77 -8.24
CA PHE A 131 -0.44 -19.21 -7.65
C PHE A 131 -1.39 -18.57 -8.66
N THR A 132 -1.22 -18.77 -9.95
CA THR A 132 -2.03 -18.12 -10.98
C THR A 132 -3.52 -18.44 -10.77
N ILE A 133 -4.31 -17.39 -10.48
CA ILE A 133 -5.75 -17.50 -10.18
C ILE A 133 -6.55 -17.60 -11.49
N ASP A 134 -7.50 -18.54 -11.57
CA ASP A 134 -8.33 -18.77 -12.77
C ASP A 134 -9.18 -17.52 -13.12
N ASN A 135 -9.83 -16.90 -12.13
CA ASN A 135 -10.63 -15.70 -12.33
C ASN A 135 -10.28 -14.61 -11.29
N PRO A 136 -9.24 -13.78 -11.53
CA PRO A 136 -8.75 -12.78 -10.58
C PRO A 136 -9.81 -11.78 -10.12
N ILE A 137 -10.66 -11.30 -11.05
CA ILE A 137 -11.64 -10.25 -10.76
C ILE A 137 -12.85 -10.77 -9.96
N LYS A 138 -13.25 -12.00 -10.19
CA LYS A 138 -14.26 -12.66 -9.35
C LYS A 138 -13.69 -12.94 -7.96
N THR A 139 -12.49 -13.51 -7.90
CA THR A 139 -11.81 -13.92 -6.66
C THR A 139 -11.57 -12.75 -5.72
N ILE A 140 -11.10 -11.58 -6.21
CA ILE A 140 -10.86 -10.42 -5.34
C ILE A 140 -12.14 -9.97 -4.62
N ARG A 141 -13.31 -10.05 -5.29
CA ARG A 141 -14.61 -9.69 -4.71
C ARG A 141 -15.10 -10.73 -3.72
N GLU A 142 -14.91 -12.02 -4.02
CA GLU A 142 -15.27 -13.10 -3.12
C GLU A 142 -14.47 -13.05 -1.82
N ILE A 143 -13.15 -12.85 -1.89
CA ILE A 143 -12.29 -12.68 -0.71
C ILE A 143 -12.72 -11.47 0.11
N SER A 144 -13.08 -10.34 -0.53
CA SER A 144 -13.53 -9.13 0.18
C SER A 144 -14.79 -9.35 1.04
N ASN A 145 -15.62 -10.31 0.66
CA ASN A 145 -16.84 -10.66 1.37
C ASN A 145 -16.66 -11.83 2.37
N ASP A 146 -15.50 -12.47 2.38
CA ASP A 146 -15.21 -13.64 3.23
C ASP A 146 -14.48 -13.22 4.51
N LEU A 147 -15.25 -12.88 5.54
CA LEU A 147 -14.71 -12.42 6.83
C LEU A 147 -14.15 -13.56 7.70
N ASP A 148 -14.42 -14.80 7.34
CA ASP A 148 -13.95 -16.01 8.03
C ASP A 148 -12.79 -16.70 7.30
N PHE A 149 -12.42 -16.21 6.10
CA PHE A 149 -11.30 -16.69 5.27
C PHE A 149 -11.42 -18.18 4.86
N LYS A 150 -12.64 -18.68 4.72
CA LYS A 150 -12.94 -20.11 4.45
C LYS A 150 -13.26 -20.41 3.00
N ASN A 151 -13.63 -19.39 2.22
CA ASN A 151 -14.00 -19.57 0.83
C ASN A 151 -12.77 -19.94 0.00
N THR A 152 -12.87 -21.04 -0.74
CA THR A 152 -11.85 -21.46 -1.69
C THR A 152 -12.08 -20.83 -3.05
N PHE A 153 -10.99 -20.66 -3.78
CA PHE A 153 -10.99 -20.30 -5.20
C PHE A 153 -10.00 -21.16 -5.96
N ARG A 154 -10.20 -21.27 -7.27
CA ARG A 154 -9.44 -22.17 -8.12
C ARG A 154 -8.22 -21.47 -8.74
N LEU A 155 -7.09 -22.17 -8.74
CA LEU A 155 -5.91 -21.84 -9.52
C LEU A 155 -5.98 -22.49 -10.92
N ILE A 156 -5.23 -21.93 -11.88
CA ILE A 156 -5.13 -22.52 -13.24
C ILE A 156 -4.61 -23.96 -13.18
N SER A 157 -3.77 -24.29 -12.19
CA SER A 157 -3.30 -25.65 -11.94
C SER A 157 -4.41 -26.64 -11.56
N GLY A 158 -5.64 -26.16 -11.30
CA GLY A 158 -6.75 -26.96 -10.81
C GLY A 158 -6.82 -27.09 -9.29
N ARG A 159 -5.84 -26.58 -8.56
CA ARG A 159 -5.82 -26.58 -7.09
C ARG A 159 -6.85 -25.59 -6.53
N GLU A 160 -7.60 -26.01 -5.52
CA GLU A 160 -8.46 -25.16 -4.72
C GLU A 160 -7.70 -24.68 -3.48
N ILE A 161 -7.78 -23.38 -3.16
CA ILE A 161 -7.05 -22.76 -2.06
C ILE A 161 -7.84 -21.59 -1.46
N THR A 162 -7.69 -21.33 -0.16
CA THR A 162 -8.23 -20.12 0.47
C THR A 162 -7.21 -18.97 0.40
N ALA A 163 -7.68 -17.73 0.60
CA ALA A 163 -6.78 -16.57 0.70
C ALA A 163 -5.78 -16.71 1.85
N LEU A 164 -6.22 -17.28 2.98
CA LEU A 164 -5.37 -17.49 4.15
C LEU A 164 -4.27 -18.53 3.88
N GLN A 165 -4.62 -19.67 3.25
CA GLN A 165 -3.62 -20.68 2.87
C GLN A 165 -2.59 -20.12 1.88
N MET A 166 -3.05 -19.38 0.86
CA MET A 166 -2.13 -18.75 -0.10
C MET A 166 -1.18 -17.76 0.59
N GLN A 167 -1.68 -16.94 1.50
CA GLN A 167 -0.85 -16.00 2.24
C GLN A 167 0.16 -16.68 3.19
N ASN A 168 -0.19 -17.82 3.79
CA ASN A 168 0.77 -18.63 4.55
C ASN A 168 1.91 -19.14 3.66
N GLU A 169 1.61 -19.68 2.48
CA GLU A 169 2.65 -20.14 1.55
C GLU A 169 3.53 -18.98 1.05
N MET A 170 2.95 -17.82 0.78
CA MET A 170 3.69 -16.62 0.39
C MET A 170 4.56 -16.06 1.52
N TYR A 171 4.12 -16.17 2.77
CA TYR A 171 4.92 -15.83 3.94
C TYR A 171 6.18 -16.70 4.02
N GLU A 172 6.05 -18.02 3.84
CA GLU A 172 7.20 -18.95 3.83
C GLU A 172 8.17 -18.65 2.67
N ILE A 173 7.63 -18.28 1.50
CA ILE A 173 8.45 -17.84 0.36
C ILE A 173 9.22 -16.55 0.71
N ALA A 174 8.59 -15.59 1.37
CA ALA A 174 9.27 -14.37 1.81
C ALA A 174 10.44 -14.67 2.77
N LEU A 175 10.24 -15.60 3.70
CA LEU A 175 11.31 -16.04 4.62
C LEU A 175 12.41 -16.85 3.94
N SER A 176 12.18 -17.40 2.75
CA SER A 176 13.18 -18.12 1.96
C SER A 176 14.04 -17.23 1.07
N LEU A 177 13.81 -15.91 1.05
CA LEU A 177 14.65 -14.98 0.28
C LEU A 177 16.10 -15.03 0.77
N PRO A 178 17.10 -15.14 -0.12
CA PRO A 178 18.50 -15.20 0.27
C PRO A 178 18.99 -14.03 1.13
N GLU A 179 18.41 -12.85 0.91
CA GLU A 179 18.72 -11.60 1.61
C GLU A 179 17.83 -11.32 2.84
N ILE A 180 17.05 -12.30 3.29
CA ILE A 180 16.04 -12.06 4.35
C ILE A 180 16.65 -11.59 5.67
N ASP A 181 17.80 -12.14 6.06
CA ASP A 181 18.47 -11.77 7.30
C ASP A 181 18.91 -10.31 7.30
N GLU A 182 19.47 -9.80 6.18
CA GLU A 182 19.83 -8.40 6.00
C GLU A 182 18.59 -7.49 6.02
N ILE A 183 17.50 -7.94 5.41
CA ILE A 183 16.22 -7.21 5.41
C ILE A 183 15.69 -7.08 6.83
N LEU A 184 15.74 -8.13 7.63
CA LEU A 184 15.27 -8.17 9.01
C LEU A 184 16.10 -7.33 10.00
N GLU A 185 17.30 -6.90 9.64
CA GLU A 185 18.05 -5.90 10.42
C GLU A 185 17.34 -4.56 10.45
N LYS A 186 16.49 -4.26 9.45
CA LYS A 186 15.74 -3.01 9.40
C LYS A 186 14.45 -3.12 10.23
N PRO A 187 14.28 -2.28 11.27
CA PRO A 187 13.18 -2.42 12.25
C PRO A 187 11.78 -2.49 11.64
N PHE A 188 11.51 -1.74 10.57
CA PHE A 188 10.18 -1.71 9.96
C PHE A 188 9.86 -3.00 9.19
N TYR A 189 10.83 -3.68 8.57
CA TYR A 189 10.62 -5.00 7.96
C TYR A 189 10.40 -6.06 9.03
N LYS A 190 11.21 -6.04 10.09
CA LYS A 190 11.02 -6.94 11.23
C LYS A 190 9.61 -6.82 11.81
N TYR A 191 9.15 -5.57 12.00
CA TYR A 191 7.79 -5.31 12.45
C TYR A 191 6.73 -5.82 11.46
N ALA A 192 6.89 -5.55 10.16
CA ALA A 192 5.94 -5.96 9.13
C ALA A 192 5.83 -7.49 9.03
N ILE A 193 6.95 -8.21 9.07
CA ILE A 193 6.98 -9.68 9.02
C ILE A 193 6.35 -10.28 10.27
N ASP A 194 6.64 -9.73 11.46
CA ASP A 194 5.98 -10.12 12.70
C ASP A 194 4.46 -9.90 12.64
N LEU A 195 4.02 -8.72 12.20
CA LEU A 195 2.60 -8.42 12.08
C LEU A 195 1.92 -9.30 11.02
N TRP A 196 2.61 -9.62 9.92
CA TRP A 196 2.09 -10.55 8.91
C TRP A 196 1.84 -11.92 9.52
N ARG A 197 2.82 -12.51 10.22
CA ARG A 197 2.66 -13.80 10.90
C ARG A 197 1.53 -13.78 11.92
N ARG A 198 1.53 -12.78 12.82
CA ARG A 198 0.47 -12.64 13.84
C ARG A 198 -0.92 -12.49 13.23
N SER A 199 -1.03 -11.81 12.08
CA SER A 199 -2.29 -11.68 11.37
C SER A 199 -2.78 -13.02 10.84
N LEU A 200 -1.89 -13.80 10.22
CA LEU A 200 -2.24 -15.13 9.71
C LEU A 200 -2.65 -16.07 10.84
N ASP A 201 -1.90 -16.10 11.96
CA ASP A 201 -2.23 -16.90 13.15
C ASP A 201 -3.57 -16.48 13.77
N ALA A 202 -3.83 -15.17 13.83
CA ALA A 202 -5.10 -14.65 14.36
C ALA A 202 -6.30 -15.06 13.49
N PHE A 203 -6.13 -15.05 12.16
CA PHE A 203 -7.18 -15.45 11.22
C PHE A 203 -7.42 -16.97 11.25
N GLU A 204 -6.37 -17.76 11.39
CA GLU A 204 -6.46 -19.22 11.48
C GLU A 204 -7.13 -19.67 12.79
N SER A 205 -6.75 -19.07 13.90
CA SER A 205 -7.31 -19.40 15.22
C SER A 205 -8.67 -18.76 15.50
N GLY A 206 -9.06 -17.73 14.75
CA GLY A 206 -10.22 -16.88 15.04
C GLY A 206 -10.03 -15.95 16.24
N ASN A 207 -8.84 -15.94 16.87
CA ASN A 207 -8.52 -15.03 17.97
C ASN A 207 -7.85 -13.75 17.46
N HIS A 208 -8.62 -12.73 17.22
CA HIS A 208 -8.17 -11.47 16.64
C HIS A 208 -7.54 -10.48 17.64
N SER A 209 -7.54 -10.78 18.93
CA SER A 209 -7.10 -9.86 19.98
C SER A 209 -5.67 -9.34 19.82
N THR A 210 -4.80 -10.11 19.15
CA THR A 210 -3.38 -9.77 18.92
C THR A 210 -3.16 -8.77 17.80
N VAL A 211 -4.15 -8.53 16.91
CA VAL A 211 -4.00 -7.69 15.71
C VAL A 211 -5.15 -6.71 15.48
N GLU A 212 -6.23 -6.80 16.24
CA GLU A 212 -7.45 -5.99 16.03
C GLU A 212 -7.28 -4.48 16.22
N MET A 213 -6.15 -4.04 16.81
CA MET A 213 -5.78 -2.62 16.94
C MET A 213 -4.73 -2.20 15.89
N GLU A 214 -4.31 -3.09 15.01
CA GLU A 214 -3.24 -2.90 14.04
C GLU A 214 -3.73 -3.00 12.59
N ILE A 215 -4.81 -3.75 12.34
CA ILE A 215 -5.37 -3.97 11.00
C ILE A 215 -6.59 -3.05 10.79
N ASP A 216 -6.53 -2.20 9.78
CA ASP A 216 -7.50 -1.13 9.52
C ASP A 216 -8.95 -1.60 9.50
N TRP A 217 -9.26 -2.63 8.69
CA TRP A 217 -10.64 -3.10 8.59
C TRP A 217 -11.16 -3.70 9.91
N MET A 218 -10.26 -4.26 10.74
CA MET A 218 -10.62 -4.82 12.04
C MET A 218 -10.91 -3.72 13.05
N ILE A 219 -10.05 -2.69 13.13
CA ILE A 219 -10.26 -1.49 13.96
C ILE A 219 -11.63 -0.89 13.64
N LYS A 220 -11.89 -0.68 12.35
CA LYS A 220 -13.11 -0.08 11.83
C LYS A 220 -14.34 -0.94 12.14
N ARG A 221 -14.28 -2.25 11.84
CA ARG A 221 -15.39 -3.19 12.08
C ARG A 221 -15.75 -3.27 13.55
N LYS A 222 -14.74 -3.39 14.44
CA LYS A 222 -14.94 -3.44 15.88
C LYS A 222 -15.66 -2.20 16.40
N PHE A 223 -15.21 -1.01 15.98
CA PHE A 223 -15.87 0.23 16.36
C PHE A 223 -17.30 0.30 15.81
N MET A 224 -17.51 0.02 14.53
CA MET A 224 -18.82 0.10 13.89
C MET A 224 -19.83 -0.86 14.53
N SER A 225 -19.42 -2.08 14.86
CA SER A 225 -20.28 -3.04 15.57
C SER A 225 -20.67 -2.51 16.96
N SER A 226 -19.70 -2.05 17.76
CA SER A 226 -19.96 -1.48 19.07
C SER A 226 -20.84 -0.23 19.01
N TYR A 227 -20.66 0.63 17.98
CA TYR A 227 -21.48 1.82 17.80
C TYR A 227 -22.92 1.45 17.43
N LYS A 228 -23.10 0.47 16.52
CA LYS A 228 -24.41 -0.04 16.13
C LYS A 228 -25.19 -0.57 17.35
N ASP A 229 -24.55 -1.41 18.15
CA ASP A 229 -25.16 -2.03 19.34
C ASP A 229 -25.52 -0.97 20.40
N LYS A 230 -24.59 -0.07 20.72
CA LYS A 230 -24.78 1.01 21.69
C LYS A 230 -25.97 1.93 21.34
N HIS A 231 -26.19 2.16 20.06
CA HIS A 231 -27.26 3.07 19.58
C HIS A 231 -28.49 2.32 19.05
N ASN A 232 -28.51 0.99 19.17
CA ASN A 232 -29.58 0.12 18.69
C ASN A 232 -29.97 0.39 17.23
N LEU A 233 -28.96 0.54 16.35
CA LEU A 233 -29.14 0.85 14.94
C LEU A 233 -29.38 -0.42 14.12
N LYS A 234 -30.12 -0.27 13.01
CA LYS A 234 -30.21 -1.31 11.99
C LYS A 234 -28.99 -1.24 11.05
N ASP A 235 -28.68 -2.35 10.38
CA ASP A 235 -27.55 -2.42 9.43
C ASP A 235 -27.68 -1.39 8.29
N ASN A 236 -28.87 -1.09 7.84
CA ASN A 236 -29.13 -0.12 6.78
C ASN A 236 -29.37 1.31 7.28
N ASP A 237 -29.09 1.60 8.54
CA ASP A 237 -29.22 2.97 9.08
C ASP A 237 -28.19 3.92 8.42
N ALA A 238 -28.64 5.09 8.00
CA ALA A 238 -27.77 6.10 7.38
C ALA A 238 -26.59 6.53 8.26
N LYS A 239 -26.73 6.43 9.59
CA LYS A 239 -25.64 6.72 10.54
C LYS A 239 -24.47 5.75 10.36
N MET A 240 -24.71 4.48 9.99
CA MET A 240 -23.64 3.52 9.74
C MET A 240 -22.77 3.95 8.55
N VAL A 241 -23.39 4.49 7.50
CA VAL A 241 -22.67 5.05 6.34
C VAL A 241 -21.84 6.27 6.74
N LEU A 242 -22.39 7.16 7.59
CA LEU A 242 -21.65 8.32 8.10
C LEU A 242 -20.45 7.92 8.96
N VAL A 243 -20.58 6.91 9.80
CA VAL A 243 -19.49 6.35 10.62
C VAL A 243 -18.40 5.77 9.71
N ASP A 244 -18.80 4.99 8.71
CA ASP A 244 -17.88 4.42 7.71
C ASP A 244 -17.05 5.50 7.00
N ILE A 245 -17.68 6.59 6.55
CA ILE A 245 -16.99 7.71 5.89
C ILE A 245 -16.12 8.48 6.89
N SER A 246 -16.60 8.71 8.11
CA SER A 246 -15.87 9.44 9.15
C SER A 246 -14.56 8.78 9.55
N TYR A 247 -14.45 7.47 9.42
CA TYR A 247 -13.21 6.74 9.67
C TYR A 247 -12.05 7.23 8.78
N HIS A 248 -12.34 7.57 7.53
CA HIS A 248 -11.36 8.03 6.55
C HIS A 248 -11.23 9.56 6.45
N ASN A 249 -11.81 10.29 7.39
CA ASN A 249 -11.67 11.73 7.43
C ASN A 249 -10.24 12.09 7.91
N ILE A 250 -9.45 12.71 7.03
CA ILE A 250 -8.05 13.09 7.27
C ILE A 250 -7.86 14.26 8.24
N ARG A 251 -8.92 14.89 8.68
CA ARG A 251 -8.85 15.97 9.66
C ARG A 251 -8.59 15.40 11.05
N ARG A 252 -7.43 15.70 11.61
CA ARG A 252 -6.97 15.17 12.91
C ARG A 252 -7.88 15.56 14.09
N ASP A 253 -8.65 16.64 13.97
CA ASP A 253 -9.60 17.12 14.98
C ASP A 253 -10.98 16.42 14.91
N ARG A 254 -11.33 15.78 13.80
CA ARG A 254 -12.66 15.22 13.53
C ARG A 254 -12.66 13.80 12.99
N GLY A 255 -11.56 13.34 12.41
CA GLY A 255 -11.47 12.00 11.82
C GLY A 255 -11.64 10.93 12.88
N LEU A 256 -12.55 9.99 12.61
CA LEU A 256 -12.85 8.94 13.57
C LEU A 256 -11.62 8.09 13.89
N PHE A 257 -10.80 7.75 12.88
CA PHE A 257 -9.56 7.01 13.12
C PHE A 257 -8.66 7.70 14.16
N TYR A 258 -8.46 9.02 14.06
CA TYR A 258 -7.64 9.77 15.01
C TYR A 258 -8.24 9.85 16.43
N ILE A 259 -9.55 9.79 16.53
CA ILE A 259 -10.24 9.69 17.83
C ILE A 259 -9.97 8.31 18.44
N LEU A 260 -10.06 7.24 17.64
CA LEU A 260 -9.78 5.88 18.07
C LEU A 260 -8.30 5.72 18.48
N GLU A 261 -7.38 6.26 17.72
CA GLU A 261 -5.95 6.29 18.03
C GLU A 261 -5.68 6.96 19.39
N LYS A 262 -6.23 8.17 19.60
CA LYS A 262 -6.10 8.91 20.88
C LYS A 262 -6.71 8.18 22.07
N SER A 263 -7.74 7.37 21.84
CA SER A 263 -8.37 6.56 22.90
C SER A 263 -7.69 5.20 23.13
N GLY A 264 -6.58 4.92 22.43
CA GLY A 264 -5.85 3.67 22.54
C GLY A 264 -6.54 2.48 21.87
N MET A 265 -7.47 2.73 20.93
CA MET A 265 -8.18 1.70 20.15
C MET A 265 -7.51 1.40 18.80
N ALA A 266 -6.49 2.15 18.43
CA ALA A 266 -5.62 1.89 17.30
C ALA A 266 -4.16 2.15 17.72
N LYS A 267 -3.24 1.31 17.24
CA LYS A 267 -1.82 1.40 17.57
C LYS A 267 -1.15 2.48 16.76
N THR A 268 -0.31 3.29 17.42
CA THR A 268 0.56 4.30 16.81
C THR A 268 1.99 3.78 16.75
N LEU A 269 2.67 3.96 15.65
CA LEU A 269 4.09 3.63 15.46
C LEU A 269 4.97 4.87 15.36
N VAL A 270 4.43 5.93 14.75
CA VAL A 270 5.16 7.16 14.41
C VAL A 270 4.82 8.24 15.43
N THR A 271 5.83 8.84 16.06
CA THR A 271 5.62 9.92 17.01
C THR A 271 5.33 11.25 16.30
N ASN A 272 4.69 12.20 16.99
CA ASN A 272 4.51 13.55 16.45
C ASN A 272 5.87 14.23 16.11
N ASN A 273 6.92 13.89 16.83
CA ASN A 273 8.26 14.41 16.55
C ASN A 273 8.80 13.86 15.23
N ASP A 274 8.58 12.57 14.93
CA ASP A 274 8.96 11.95 13.65
C ASP A 274 8.21 12.61 12.51
N VAL A 275 6.90 12.84 12.67
CA VAL A 275 6.08 13.53 11.67
C VAL A 275 6.59 14.95 11.40
N ASN A 276 6.84 15.73 12.46
CA ASN A 276 7.34 17.09 12.33
C ASN A 276 8.73 17.13 11.68
N ASN A 277 9.61 16.19 12.07
CA ASN A 277 10.93 16.06 11.45
C ASN A 277 10.82 15.71 9.95
N ALA A 278 9.94 14.79 9.58
CA ALA A 278 9.75 14.38 8.19
C ALA A 278 9.14 15.47 7.30
N MET A 279 8.41 16.44 7.87
CA MET A 279 7.89 17.59 7.11
C MET A 279 9.01 18.52 6.61
N GLU A 280 10.13 18.59 7.33
CA GLU A 280 11.25 19.49 7.02
C GLU A 280 12.47 18.77 6.44
N ASN A 281 12.66 17.51 6.80
CA ASN A 281 13.84 16.74 6.46
C ASN A 281 13.48 15.49 5.63
N PRO A 282 13.94 15.41 4.37
CA PRO A 282 13.72 14.25 3.54
C PRO A 282 14.57 13.06 4.01
N PRO A 283 14.24 11.82 3.57
CA PRO A 283 15.09 10.65 3.77
C PRO A 283 16.53 10.91 3.29
N GLN A 284 17.51 10.55 4.12
CA GLN A 284 18.93 10.84 3.85
C GLN A 284 19.64 9.74 3.06
N THR A 285 18.98 8.61 2.82
CA THR A 285 19.53 7.43 2.15
C THR A 285 19.19 7.35 0.65
N THR A 286 18.52 8.36 0.12
CA THR A 286 18.05 8.41 -1.27
C THR A 286 18.32 9.78 -1.89
N ARG A 287 18.08 9.92 -3.20
CA ARG A 287 18.15 11.22 -3.90
C ARG A 287 17.21 12.29 -3.31
N ALA A 288 16.29 11.92 -2.43
CA ALA A 288 15.48 12.88 -1.69
C ALA A 288 16.33 13.82 -0.83
N ALA A 289 17.48 13.36 -0.30
CA ALA A 289 18.44 14.18 0.40
C ALA A 289 19.01 15.32 -0.49
N LEU A 290 19.39 14.97 -1.72
CA LEU A 290 19.88 15.95 -2.71
C LEU A 290 18.82 17.00 -3.02
N ARG A 291 17.62 16.54 -3.38
CA ARG A 291 16.50 17.41 -3.71
C ARG A 291 16.12 18.35 -2.55
N GLY A 292 16.04 17.81 -1.33
CA GLY A 292 15.69 18.60 -0.15
C GLY A 292 16.70 19.66 0.16
N ARG A 293 18.02 19.36 0.08
CA ARG A 293 19.10 20.36 0.28
C ARG A 293 19.03 21.47 -0.78
N PHE A 294 18.85 21.09 -2.05
CA PHE A 294 18.71 22.06 -3.13
C PHE A 294 17.49 22.97 -2.93
N ILE A 295 16.30 22.41 -2.66
CA ILE A 295 15.07 23.19 -2.43
C ILE A 295 15.23 24.15 -1.26
N LYS A 296 15.74 23.65 -0.12
CA LYS A 296 15.95 24.46 1.09
C LYS A 296 16.87 25.64 0.79
N LYS A 297 17.99 25.40 0.11
CA LYS A 297 18.95 26.44 -0.23
C LYS A 297 18.38 27.46 -1.21
N ALA A 298 17.66 27.01 -2.25
CA ALA A 298 17.02 27.88 -3.23
C ALA A 298 15.98 28.81 -2.57
N GLN A 299 15.16 28.27 -1.65
CA GLN A 299 14.19 29.04 -0.87
C GLN A 299 14.86 30.06 0.05
N GLU A 300 15.93 29.68 0.78
CA GLU A 300 16.71 30.58 1.62
C GLU A 300 17.28 31.77 0.81
N LYS A 301 17.75 31.49 -0.41
CA LYS A 301 18.32 32.50 -1.31
C LYS A 301 17.29 33.21 -2.18
N LYS A 302 16.01 32.84 -2.06
CA LYS A 302 14.89 33.40 -2.85
C LYS A 302 15.14 33.31 -4.36
N ARG A 303 15.78 32.22 -4.81
CA ARG A 303 16.03 31.94 -6.23
C ARG A 303 14.84 31.23 -6.85
N ASP A 304 14.57 31.47 -8.12
CA ASP A 304 13.58 30.74 -8.89
C ASP A 304 14.15 29.37 -9.33
N PHE A 305 13.41 28.29 -9.10
CA PHE A 305 13.86 26.93 -9.36
C PHE A 305 12.72 26.00 -9.80
N THR A 306 13.10 24.94 -10.47
CA THR A 306 12.21 23.82 -10.81
C THR A 306 12.82 22.52 -10.32
N VAL A 307 12.01 21.69 -9.65
CA VAL A 307 12.38 20.35 -9.19
C VAL A 307 11.26 19.39 -9.55
N ASP A 308 11.61 18.32 -10.26
CA ASP A 308 10.73 17.19 -10.47
C ASP A 308 11.28 15.91 -9.82
N TRP A 309 10.84 14.74 -10.25
CA TRP A 309 11.31 13.46 -9.70
C TRP A 309 12.80 13.20 -9.94
N VAL A 310 13.34 13.68 -11.05
CA VAL A 310 14.68 13.37 -11.54
C VAL A 310 15.53 14.63 -11.65
N ASN A 311 14.95 15.74 -12.09
CA ASN A 311 15.68 16.94 -12.46
C ASN A 311 15.60 18.02 -11.37
N MET A 312 16.69 18.77 -11.24
CA MET A 312 16.79 20.02 -10.46
C MET A 312 17.35 21.12 -11.35
N LYS A 313 16.76 22.31 -11.33
CA LYS A 313 17.16 23.42 -12.19
C LYS A 313 17.01 24.76 -11.45
N ILE A 314 17.96 25.69 -11.70
CA ILE A 314 17.86 27.12 -11.36
C ILE A 314 17.32 27.82 -12.63
N ASN A 315 16.15 28.48 -12.53
CA ASN A 315 15.46 29.02 -13.70
C ASN A 315 16.06 30.32 -14.25
N ASP A 316 16.73 31.08 -13.41
CA ASP A 316 17.32 32.39 -13.73
C ASP A 316 18.74 32.30 -14.30
N GLN A 317 19.26 31.10 -14.55
CA GLN A 317 20.58 30.85 -15.15
C GLN A 317 20.48 29.98 -16.41
N GLN A 318 21.32 30.34 -17.40
CA GLN A 318 21.41 29.58 -18.65
C GLN A 318 22.13 28.26 -18.45
N GLN A 319 21.75 27.20 -18.08
CA GLN A 319 22.43 25.88 -18.01
C GLN A 319 22.54 25.21 -16.65
N SER A 320 21.76 25.57 -15.68
CA SER A 320 21.88 24.92 -14.38
C SER A 320 20.80 23.85 -14.17
N SER A 321 20.88 22.75 -14.90
CA SER A 321 20.00 21.59 -14.72
C SER A 321 20.82 20.33 -14.46
N VAL A 322 20.48 19.60 -13.40
CA VAL A 322 21.09 18.32 -13.04
C VAL A 322 20.02 17.22 -12.99
N ALA A 323 20.28 16.14 -13.71
CA ALA A 323 19.44 14.94 -13.68
C ALA A 323 20.02 13.89 -12.71
N CYS A 324 19.28 13.57 -11.64
CA CYS A 324 19.59 12.50 -10.67
C CYS A 324 18.72 11.29 -10.96
N LYS A 325 19.13 10.44 -11.88
CA LYS A 325 18.35 9.30 -12.36
C LYS A 325 18.31 8.13 -11.36
N ASP A 326 19.41 7.91 -10.61
CA ASP A 326 19.47 6.87 -9.60
C ASP A 326 18.70 7.29 -8.34
N PRO A 327 17.61 6.59 -7.97
CA PRO A 327 16.82 6.93 -6.77
C PRO A 327 17.57 6.68 -5.46
N PHE A 328 18.60 5.83 -5.45
CA PHE A 328 19.37 5.47 -4.26
C PHE A 328 20.62 6.32 -4.06
N ASN A 329 20.96 7.19 -5.03
CA ASN A 329 22.10 8.07 -4.91
C ASN A 329 21.77 9.28 -4.01
N ASN A 330 22.41 9.38 -2.86
CA ASN A 330 22.27 10.50 -1.91
C ASN A 330 23.38 11.55 -1.98
N PHE A 331 24.36 11.37 -2.90
CA PHE A 331 25.45 12.29 -3.15
C PHE A 331 25.73 12.43 -4.65
N ASP A 332 25.83 13.67 -5.15
CA ASP A 332 26.16 13.97 -6.56
C ASP A 332 26.89 15.31 -6.63
N GLU A 333 28.16 15.29 -7.09
CA GLU A 333 29.00 16.49 -7.19
C GLU A 333 28.37 17.58 -8.07
N ARG A 334 27.58 17.21 -9.09
CA ARG A 334 26.88 18.15 -9.95
C ARG A 334 25.80 18.91 -9.19
N VAL A 335 25.13 18.23 -8.25
CA VAL A 335 24.16 18.85 -7.34
C VAL A 335 24.83 19.76 -6.33
N GLU A 336 25.98 19.37 -5.79
CA GLU A 336 26.74 20.24 -4.88
C GLU A 336 27.13 21.56 -5.60
N LYS A 337 27.67 21.45 -6.83
CA LYS A 337 27.97 22.65 -7.64
C LYS A 337 26.71 23.49 -7.96
N LEU A 338 25.56 22.83 -8.20
CA LEU A 338 24.30 23.53 -8.41
C LEU A 338 23.83 24.28 -7.14
N ILE A 339 24.03 23.68 -5.97
CA ILE A 339 23.73 24.32 -4.66
C ILE A 339 24.67 25.48 -4.39
N GLU A 340 25.96 25.36 -4.73
CA GLU A 340 26.95 26.45 -4.59
C GLU A 340 26.62 27.64 -5.51
N ALA A 341 25.99 27.39 -6.65
CA ALA A 341 25.59 28.43 -7.60
C ALA A 341 24.31 29.20 -7.20
N LEU A 342 23.63 28.79 -6.15
CA LEU A 342 22.49 29.49 -5.54
C LEU A 342 22.96 30.65 -4.66
#